data_e603b379fc74af136e5b6c8aceabf0c6
#
_entry.id   e603b379fc74af136e5b6c8aceabf0c6
#
_cell.length_a   1.000
_cell.length_b   1.000
_cell.length_c   1.000
_cell.angle_alpha   90.00
_cell.angle_beta   90.00
_cell.angle_gamma   90.00
#
_symmetry.space_group_name_H-M   'P 1'
#
loop_
_entity.id
_entity.type
_entity.pdbx_description
1 polymer ?
#
loop_
_entity_poly.entity_id
_entity_poly.type
_entity_poly.pdbx_seq_one_letter_code
_entity_poly.pdbx_strand_id
1 'polypeptide(L)'
;VEGAHERAEIERAVGLSPEDFDESLPIEVVSTGISFLLVPVNSLMALSRCRINSTLLSAVYRAHGATGCCVFTRETREGGESRAHMRMFAPDDNIPEDPATGSCAGALSSYLVYHGALDLQPSEGVFRFRVEQGDFMERPSRIDAEIRGEKGRVEEVRVGGSSVIVAEGHLIF
;
A
#
# COMPACT_ATOMS: atom_id res chain seq x y z
N VAL A 1 6.50 -7.62 -12.35
CA VAL A 1 5.65 -8.72 -12.88
C VAL A 1 5.46 -8.46 -14.36
N GLU A 2 6.10 -9.24 -15.23
CA GLU A 2 6.22 -8.91 -16.66
C GLU A 2 5.40 -9.82 -17.59
N GLY A 3 4.68 -10.81 -17.09
CA GLY A 3 3.95 -11.78 -17.90
C GLY A 3 2.44 -11.59 -17.92
N ALA A 4 1.79 -11.70 -19.09
CA ALA A 4 0.32 -11.67 -19.20
C ALA A 4 -0.36 -12.77 -18.35
N HIS A 5 0.30 -13.91 -18.14
CA HIS A 5 -0.20 -14.98 -17.29
C HIS A 5 -0.17 -14.59 -15.82
N GLU A 6 0.94 -14.01 -15.34
CA GLU A 6 1.09 -13.52 -13.96
C GLU A 6 0.08 -12.42 -13.65
N ARG A 7 -0.15 -11.52 -14.60
CA ARG A 7 -1.17 -10.49 -14.50
C ARG A 7 -2.56 -11.08 -14.28
N ALA A 8 -2.98 -12.05 -15.07
CA ALA A 8 -4.27 -12.72 -14.96
C ALA A 8 -4.44 -13.48 -13.63
N GLU A 9 -3.34 -13.96 -13.04
CA GLU A 9 -3.37 -14.56 -11.70
C GLU A 9 -3.61 -13.52 -10.60
N ILE A 10 -2.96 -12.36 -10.70
CA ILE A 10 -3.18 -11.24 -9.77
C ILE A 10 -4.63 -10.74 -9.87
N GLU A 11 -5.16 -10.54 -11.08
CA GLU A 11 -6.56 -10.14 -11.31
C GLU A 11 -7.54 -11.07 -10.59
N ARG A 12 -7.37 -12.38 -10.76
CA ARG A 12 -8.20 -13.38 -10.08
C ARG A 12 -8.00 -13.40 -8.57
N ALA A 13 -6.76 -13.17 -8.10
CA ALA A 13 -6.43 -13.18 -6.68
C ALA A 13 -7.04 -11.98 -5.94
N VAL A 14 -7.07 -10.81 -6.57
CA VAL A 14 -7.66 -9.59 -5.98
C VAL A 14 -9.14 -9.39 -6.36
N GLY A 15 -9.67 -10.19 -7.30
CA GLY A 15 -11.08 -10.18 -7.72
C GLY A 15 -11.46 -8.91 -8.49
N LEU A 16 -10.56 -8.42 -9.34
CA LEU A 16 -10.74 -7.23 -10.18
C LEU A 16 -10.61 -7.57 -11.66
N SER A 17 -11.27 -6.78 -12.50
CA SER A 17 -11.18 -6.87 -13.95
C SER A 17 -9.97 -6.11 -14.49
N PRO A 18 -9.45 -6.46 -15.68
CA PRO A 18 -8.27 -5.79 -16.27
C PRO A 18 -8.40 -4.25 -16.32
N GLU A 19 -9.60 -3.73 -16.60
CA GLU A 19 -9.89 -2.31 -16.68
C GLU A 19 -9.81 -1.57 -15.33
N ASP A 20 -9.76 -2.28 -14.22
CA ASP A 20 -9.65 -1.68 -12.88
C ASP A 20 -8.23 -1.27 -12.51
N PHE A 21 -7.24 -1.74 -13.24
CA PHE A 21 -5.85 -1.50 -12.92
C PHE A 21 -5.32 -0.19 -13.51
N ASP A 22 -4.36 0.43 -12.83
CA ASP A 22 -3.64 1.61 -13.33
C ASP A 22 -2.43 1.18 -14.16
N GLU A 23 -2.58 1.16 -15.48
CA GLU A 23 -1.54 0.78 -16.44
C GLU A 23 -0.34 1.76 -16.49
N SER A 24 -0.44 2.91 -15.84
CA SER A 24 0.65 3.88 -15.78
C SER A 24 1.73 3.51 -14.76
N LEU A 25 1.47 2.51 -13.92
CA LEU A 25 2.35 2.07 -12.83
C LEU A 25 2.54 0.55 -12.87
N PRO A 26 3.77 0.04 -12.64
CA PRO A 26 4.03 -1.40 -12.66
C PRO A 26 3.49 -2.10 -11.40
N ILE A 27 3.07 -3.35 -11.54
CA ILE A 27 2.90 -4.25 -10.40
C ILE A 27 4.29 -4.79 -10.04
N GLU A 28 4.76 -4.54 -8.82
CA GLU A 28 6.08 -4.97 -8.38
C GLU A 28 6.16 -5.21 -6.87
N VAL A 29 7.21 -5.90 -6.45
CA VAL A 29 7.51 -6.11 -5.03
C VAL A 29 8.45 -5.01 -4.55
N VAL A 30 8.04 -4.34 -3.48
CA VAL A 30 8.84 -3.29 -2.83
C VAL A 30 9.04 -3.62 -1.36
N SER A 31 10.24 -3.36 -0.84
CA SER A 31 10.59 -3.60 0.55
C SER A 31 11.30 -2.39 1.17
N THR A 32 10.88 -2.04 2.36
CA THR A 32 11.59 -1.13 3.27
C THR A 32 11.90 -1.85 4.60
N GLY A 33 12.04 -3.19 4.53
CA GLY A 33 12.23 -4.11 5.64
C GLY A 33 11.32 -5.33 5.51
N ILE A 34 10.04 -5.10 5.22
CA ILE A 34 9.05 -6.13 4.87
C ILE A 34 8.65 -5.94 3.41
N SER A 35 8.58 -7.04 2.65
CA SER A 35 8.31 -7.02 1.21
C SER A 35 6.80 -7.11 0.93
N PHE A 36 6.27 -6.19 0.13
CA PHE A 36 4.87 -6.19 -0.29
C PHE A 36 4.75 -6.21 -1.80
N LEU A 37 3.84 -7.02 -2.33
CA LEU A 37 3.39 -6.94 -3.73
C LEU A 37 2.47 -5.73 -3.86
N LEU A 38 2.89 -4.71 -4.58
CA LEU A 38 2.14 -3.49 -4.82
C LEU A 38 1.33 -3.62 -6.11
N VAL A 39 0.03 -3.42 -6.01
CA VAL A 39 -0.94 -3.57 -7.11
C VAL A 39 -1.70 -2.26 -7.31
N PRO A 40 -1.33 -1.46 -8.32
CA PRO A 40 -1.99 -0.20 -8.61
C PRO A 40 -3.35 -0.40 -9.28
N VAL A 41 -4.38 0.32 -8.78
CA VAL A 41 -5.71 0.38 -9.38
C VAL A 41 -6.10 1.82 -9.69
N ASN A 42 -6.96 2.00 -10.68
CA ASN A 42 -7.23 3.30 -11.28
C ASN A 42 -8.14 4.22 -10.45
N SER A 43 -8.88 3.69 -9.46
CA SER A 43 -9.86 4.49 -8.71
C SER A 43 -10.18 3.93 -7.33
N LEU A 44 -10.74 4.78 -6.47
CA LEU A 44 -11.34 4.36 -5.19
C LEU A 44 -12.49 3.36 -5.40
N MET A 45 -13.21 3.49 -6.51
CA MET A 45 -14.28 2.55 -6.85
C MET A 45 -13.70 1.16 -7.16
N ALA A 46 -12.64 1.05 -7.96
CA ALA A 46 -11.93 -0.19 -8.21
C ALA A 46 -11.41 -0.79 -6.89
N LEU A 47 -10.75 0.02 -6.06
CA LEU A 47 -10.25 -0.39 -4.76
C LEU A 47 -11.38 -0.92 -3.84
N SER A 48 -12.57 -0.32 -3.88
CA SER A 48 -13.74 -0.77 -3.10
C SER A 48 -14.30 -2.11 -3.54
N ARG A 49 -14.16 -2.43 -4.84
CA ARG A 49 -14.62 -3.71 -5.42
C ARG A 49 -13.67 -4.87 -5.15
N CYS A 50 -12.43 -4.60 -4.75
CA CYS A 50 -11.45 -5.63 -4.46
C CYS A 50 -12.02 -6.68 -3.48
N ARG A 51 -12.03 -7.95 -3.90
CA ARG A 51 -12.46 -9.12 -3.14
C ARG A 51 -11.42 -10.21 -3.26
N ILE A 52 -10.58 -10.32 -2.26
CA ILE A 52 -9.46 -11.24 -2.31
C ILE A 52 -9.91 -12.72 -2.25
N ASN A 53 -9.25 -13.54 -3.05
CA ASN A 53 -9.18 -14.97 -2.82
C ASN A 53 -7.90 -15.24 -2.03
N SER A 54 -8.02 -15.49 -0.74
CA SER A 54 -6.87 -15.62 0.18
C SER A 54 -5.86 -16.67 -0.27
N THR A 55 -6.31 -17.83 -0.73
CA THR A 55 -5.43 -18.92 -1.18
C THR A 55 -4.64 -18.52 -2.42
N LEU A 56 -5.30 -17.93 -3.43
CA LEU A 56 -4.63 -17.48 -4.64
C LEU A 56 -3.69 -16.31 -4.33
N LEU A 57 -4.13 -15.35 -3.52
CA LEU A 57 -3.32 -14.18 -3.19
C LEU A 57 -2.04 -14.56 -2.45
N SER A 58 -2.14 -15.49 -1.48
CA SER A 58 -0.98 -16.05 -0.79
C SER A 58 0.01 -16.73 -1.75
N ALA A 59 -0.49 -17.53 -2.68
CA ALA A 59 0.35 -18.16 -3.69
C ALA A 59 1.06 -17.12 -4.56
N VAL A 60 0.33 -16.11 -5.03
CA VAL A 60 0.86 -15.07 -5.90
C VAL A 60 1.95 -14.26 -5.20
N TYR A 61 1.68 -13.64 -4.04
CA TYR A 61 2.71 -12.79 -3.45
C TYR A 61 3.93 -13.57 -2.96
N ARG A 62 3.78 -14.84 -2.49
CA ARG A 62 4.92 -15.70 -2.14
C ARG A 62 5.77 -16.06 -3.36
N ALA A 63 5.16 -16.35 -4.51
CA ALA A 63 5.89 -16.62 -5.75
C ALA A 63 6.81 -15.46 -6.17
N HIS A 64 6.44 -14.23 -5.78
CA HIS A 64 7.22 -13.02 -6.02
C HIS A 64 8.12 -12.61 -4.83
N GLY A 65 8.22 -13.43 -3.77
CA GLY A 65 9.06 -13.14 -2.60
C GLY A 65 8.51 -12.04 -1.67
N ALA A 66 7.20 -11.79 -1.74
CA ALA A 66 6.53 -10.86 -0.83
C ALA A 66 5.86 -11.62 0.34
N THR A 67 5.55 -10.90 1.42
CA THR A 67 4.87 -11.39 2.62
C THR A 67 3.42 -10.91 2.72
N GLY A 68 3.03 -9.98 1.87
CA GLY A 68 1.68 -9.46 1.79
C GLY A 68 1.45 -8.73 0.47
N CYS A 69 0.20 -8.34 0.25
CA CYS A 69 -0.23 -7.60 -0.93
C CYS A 69 -0.87 -6.26 -0.54
N CYS A 70 -0.50 -5.22 -1.24
CA CYS A 70 -1.06 -3.89 -1.13
C CYS A 70 -1.75 -3.54 -2.45
N VAL A 71 -3.07 -3.45 -2.44
CA VAL A 71 -3.84 -2.87 -3.54
C VAL A 71 -4.06 -1.40 -3.23
N PHE A 72 -3.73 -0.51 -4.15
CA PHE A 72 -3.77 0.92 -3.90
C PHE A 72 -4.19 1.75 -5.11
N THR A 73 -4.68 2.96 -4.84
CA THR A 73 -4.95 3.99 -5.85
C THR A 73 -4.38 5.34 -5.41
N ARG A 74 -4.13 6.22 -6.38
CA ARG A 74 -3.75 7.63 -6.13
C ARG A 74 -4.97 8.53 -5.86
N GLU A 75 -6.18 8.04 -6.08
CA GLU A 75 -7.39 8.72 -5.60
C GLU A 75 -7.48 8.62 -4.08
N THR A 76 -7.92 9.70 -3.45
CA THR A 76 -8.06 9.80 -1.99
C THR A 76 -9.46 10.26 -1.60
N ARG A 77 -9.89 9.91 -0.39
CA ARG A 77 -11.19 10.35 0.14
C ARG A 77 -11.15 11.78 0.68
N GLU A 78 -10.06 12.14 1.37
CA GLU A 78 -9.95 13.41 2.04
C GLU A 78 -9.29 14.48 1.17
N GLY A 79 -8.47 14.09 0.19
CA GLY A 79 -7.65 15.04 -0.56
C GLY A 79 -6.61 15.74 0.34
N GLY A 80 -6.34 17.01 0.09
CA GLY A 80 -5.40 17.79 0.91
C GLY A 80 -3.97 17.21 0.87
N GLU A 81 -3.50 16.70 2.00
CA GLU A 81 -2.18 16.08 2.13
C GLU A 81 -2.16 14.60 1.72
N SER A 82 -3.31 13.95 1.59
CA SER A 82 -3.41 12.55 1.14
C SER A 82 -3.02 12.42 -0.33
N ARG A 83 -2.25 11.37 -0.66
CA ARG A 83 -1.78 11.09 -2.03
C ARG A 83 -2.06 9.68 -2.50
N ALA A 84 -2.46 8.81 -1.61
CA ALA A 84 -2.84 7.44 -1.95
C ALA A 84 -3.83 6.88 -0.94
N HIS A 85 -4.64 5.93 -1.38
CA HIS A 85 -5.51 5.11 -0.55
C HIS A 85 -5.16 3.65 -0.80
N MET A 86 -4.93 2.88 0.26
CA MET A 86 -4.52 1.49 0.14
C MET A 86 -5.39 0.53 0.97
N ARG A 87 -5.37 -0.74 0.56
CA ARG A 87 -5.83 -1.90 1.33
C ARG A 87 -4.71 -2.91 1.40
N MET A 88 -4.40 -3.42 2.59
CA MET A 88 -3.32 -4.38 2.80
C MET A 88 -3.87 -5.73 3.27
N PHE A 89 -3.36 -6.79 2.68
CA PHE A 89 -3.77 -8.17 2.88
C PHE A 89 -2.56 -9.07 3.12
N ALA A 90 -2.57 -9.86 4.20
CA ALA A 90 -1.55 -10.85 4.50
C ALA A 90 -2.21 -12.12 5.09
N PRO A 91 -2.99 -12.87 4.28
CA PRO A 91 -3.74 -14.02 4.78
C PRO A 91 -2.87 -15.14 5.37
N ASP A 92 -1.62 -15.27 4.96
CA ASP A 92 -0.67 -16.23 5.55
C ASP A 92 -0.35 -15.92 7.02
N ASP A 93 -0.43 -14.66 7.42
CA ASP A 93 -0.25 -14.20 8.79
C ASP A 93 -1.56 -14.11 9.57
N ASN A 94 -2.64 -14.72 9.05
CA ASN A 94 -4.01 -14.61 9.58
C ASN A 94 -4.53 -13.15 9.61
N ILE A 95 -4.09 -12.33 8.70
CA ILE A 95 -4.54 -10.95 8.51
C ILE A 95 -5.32 -10.87 7.19
N PRO A 96 -6.65 -11.11 7.20
CA PRO A 96 -7.47 -11.00 5.99
C PRO A 96 -7.41 -9.62 5.36
N GLU A 97 -7.40 -8.57 6.18
CA GLU A 97 -7.14 -7.18 5.83
C GLU A 97 -6.69 -6.43 7.09
N ASP A 98 -5.71 -5.55 6.96
CA ASP A 98 -5.20 -4.75 8.08
C ASP A 98 -5.68 -3.28 7.95
N PRO A 99 -6.15 -2.64 9.05
CA PRO A 99 -6.63 -1.26 9.00
C PRO A 99 -5.53 -0.21 8.96
N ALA A 100 -4.30 -0.52 9.39
CA ALA A 100 -3.20 0.45 9.48
C ALA A 100 -1.83 -0.21 9.47
N THR A 101 -1.18 -0.23 8.31
CA THR A 101 0.10 -0.93 8.09
C THR A 101 1.22 0.05 7.77
N GLY A 102 1.94 0.49 8.78
CA GLY A 102 3.05 1.44 8.62
C GLY A 102 4.15 0.93 7.69
N SER A 103 4.56 -0.35 7.80
CA SER A 103 5.57 -0.95 6.92
C SER A 103 5.13 -0.97 5.45
N CYS A 104 3.86 -1.25 5.17
CA CYS A 104 3.30 -1.21 3.83
C CYS A 104 3.19 0.23 3.31
N ALA A 105 2.77 1.18 4.15
CA ALA A 105 2.74 2.60 3.78
C ALA A 105 4.13 3.13 3.42
N GLY A 106 5.18 2.68 4.12
CA GLY A 106 6.57 3.00 3.78
C GLY A 106 6.97 2.48 2.41
N ALA A 107 6.67 1.21 2.11
CA ALA A 107 6.93 0.60 0.81
C ALA A 107 6.17 1.31 -0.33
N LEU A 108 4.86 1.55 -0.15
CA LEU A 108 4.03 2.27 -1.12
C LEU A 108 4.51 3.70 -1.35
N SER A 109 4.85 4.42 -0.28
CA SER A 109 5.32 5.80 -0.39
C SER A 109 6.66 5.89 -1.13
N SER A 110 7.58 4.96 -0.87
CA SER A 110 8.84 4.82 -1.60
C SER A 110 8.61 4.54 -3.08
N TYR A 111 7.71 3.64 -3.39
CA TYR A 111 7.30 3.31 -4.75
C TYR A 111 6.76 4.53 -5.50
N LEU A 112 5.86 5.29 -4.89
CA LEU A 112 5.27 6.47 -5.52
C LEU A 112 6.32 7.55 -5.82
N VAL A 113 7.27 7.79 -4.93
CA VAL A 113 8.39 8.73 -5.16
C VAL A 113 9.32 8.17 -6.23
N TYR A 114 9.70 6.90 -6.16
CA TYR A 114 10.60 6.25 -7.12
C TYR A 114 10.08 6.34 -8.55
N HIS A 115 8.81 6.08 -8.76
CA HIS A 115 8.18 6.16 -10.09
C HIS A 115 7.82 7.60 -10.51
N GLY A 116 7.97 8.59 -9.62
CA GLY A 116 7.54 9.97 -9.88
C GLY A 116 6.03 10.07 -10.08
N ALA A 117 5.28 9.26 -9.33
CA ALA A 117 3.83 9.11 -9.47
C ALA A 117 3.01 10.11 -8.64
N LEU A 118 3.69 11.04 -7.95
CA LEU A 118 3.07 12.04 -7.11
C LEU A 118 3.03 13.40 -7.83
N ASP A 119 1.85 14.03 -7.84
CA ASP A 119 1.73 15.46 -8.16
C ASP A 119 2.06 16.27 -6.89
N LEU A 120 3.32 16.22 -6.50
CA LEU A 120 3.85 16.88 -5.30
C LEU A 120 5.33 17.24 -5.51
N GLN A 121 5.69 18.45 -5.15
CA GLN A 121 7.09 18.87 -5.13
C GLN A 121 7.72 18.63 -3.75
N PRO A 122 8.94 18.09 -3.67
CA PRO A 122 9.62 17.94 -2.41
C PRO A 122 10.05 19.31 -1.84
N SER A 123 10.01 19.41 -0.52
CA SER A 123 10.65 20.51 0.20
C SER A 123 11.99 20.02 0.75
N GLU A 124 13.09 20.69 0.38
CA GLU A 124 14.46 20.31 0.78
C GLU A 124 14.80 18.82 0.47
N GLY A 125 14.31 18.33 -0.68
CA GLY A 125 14.53 16.95 -1.11
C GLY A 125 13.69 15.91 -0.34
N VAL A 126 12.69 16.34 0.44
CA VAL A 126 11.80 15.46 1.20
C VAL A 126 10.37 15.62 0.76
N PHE A 127 9.75 14.54 0.32
CA PHE A 127 8.31 14.43 0.08
C PHE A 127 7.60 14.16 1.41
N ARG A 128 6.58 14.96 1.72
CA ARG A 128 5.71 14.75 2.90
C ARG A 128 4.29 14.65 2.42
N PHE A 129 3.64 13.55 2.76
CA PHE A 129 2.25 13.31 2.39
C PHE A 129 1.64 12.22 3.27
N ARG A 130 0.35 11.99 3.07
CA ARG A 130 -0.41 11.02 3.84
C ARG A 130 -0.91 9.88 2.95
N VAL A 131 -0.95 8.67 3.51
CA VAL A 131 -1.59 7.49 2.94
C VAL A 131 -2.82 7.16 3.75
N GLU A 132 -3.94 6.95 3.07
CA GLU A 132 -5.21 6.53 3.66
C GLU A 132 -5.32 5.01 3.67
N GLN A 133 -5.85 4.42 4.75
CA GLN A 133 -6.10 2.99 4.89
C GLN A 133 -7.27 2.73 5.84
N GLY A 134 -7.89 1.55 5.74
CA GLY A 134 -8.87 1.08 6.72
C GLY A 134 -10.29 1.60 6.54
N ASP A 135 -10.54 2.52 5.63
CA ASP A 135 -11.86 3.10 5.40
C ASP A 135 -12.91 2.07 4.96
N PHE A 136 -12.50 1.01 4.24
CA PHE A 136 -13.39 -0.07 3.78
C PHE A 136 -13.69 -1.11 4.89
N MET A 137 -13.00 -0.99 6.03
CA MET A 137 -13.21 -1.78 7.24
C MET A 137 -13.92 -0.98 8.35
N GLU A 138 -14.37 0.25 8.06
CA GLU A 138 -14.91 1.19 9.05
C GLU A 138 -13.91 1.52 10.19
N ARG A 139 -12.62 1.41 9.90
CA ARG A 139 -11.49 1.72 10.80
C ARG A 139 -10.50 2.67 10.12
N PRO A 140 -10.92 3.89 9.76
CA PRO A 140 -10.10 4.81 8.98
C PRO A 140 -8.79 5.15 9.70
N SER A 141 -7.70 5.02 8.97
CA SER A 141 -6.35 5.34 9.42
C SER A 141 -5.68 6.29 8.44
N ARG A 142 -4.82 7.15 9.00
CA ARG A 142 -4.05 8.14 8.24
C ARG A 142 -2.59 8.01 8.64
N ILE A 143 -1.77 7.58 7.70
CA ILE A 143 -0.36 7.27 7.92
C ILE A 143 0.46 8.36 7.23
N ASP A 144 1.22 9.11 8.02
CA ASP A 144 2.10 10.16 7.51
C ASP A 144 3.38 9.52 6.96
N ALA A 145 3.84 9.98 5.80
CA ALA A 145 5.05 9.51 5.15
C ALA A 145 5.99 10.69 4.87
N GLU A 146 7.26 10.49 5.19
CA GLU A 146 8.37 11.36 4.78
C GLU A 146 9.37 10.53 3.98
N ILE A 147 9.57 10.91 2.72
CA ILE A 147 10.47 10.21 1.81
C ILE A 147 11.54 11.18 1.31
N ARG A 148 12.80 10.91 1.66
CA ARG A 148 13.94 11.60 1.06
C ARG A 148 14.34 10.87 -0.21
N GLY A 149 14.39 11.61 -1.31
CA GLY A 149 14.74 11.03 -2.60
C GLY A 149 14.22 11.82 -3.78
N GLU A 150 14.28 11.20 -4.93
CA GLU A 150 13.79 11.69 -6.21
C GLU A 150 13.33 10.54 -7.08
N LYS A 151 12.78 10.84 -8.26
CA LYS A 151 12.43 9.79 -9.23
C LYS A 151 13.64 8.93 -9.57
N GLY A 152 13.49 7.62 -9.42
CA GLY A 152 14.52 6.60 -9.65
C GLY A 152 15.46 6.39 -8.46
N ARG A 153 15.29 7.14 -7.35
CA ARG A 153 16.17 6.99 -6.17
C ARG A 153 15.44 7.35 -4.87
N VAL A 154 15.41 6.44 -3.93
CA VAL A 154 14.95 6.66 -2.55
C VAL A 154 16.11 6.43 -1.59
N GLU A 155 16.33 7.37 -0.66
CA GLU A 155 17.45 7.37 0.29
C GLU A 155 17.00 7.08 1.71
N GLU A 156 15.85 7.63 2.12
CA GLU A 156 15.34 7.48 3.48
C GLU A 156 13.81 7.44 3.48
N VAL A 157 13.27 6.58 4.32
CA VAL A 157 11.82 6.39 4.49
C VAL A 157 11.48 6.49 5.96
N ARG A 158 10.54 7.38 6.28
CA ARG A 158 9.95 7.48 7.61
C ARG A 158 8.45 7.41 7.49
N VAL A 159 7.81 6.71 8.42
CA VAL A 159 6.36 6.67 8.57
C VAL A 159 5.96 6.98 9.99
N GLY A 160 4.83 7.61 10.15
CA GLY A 160 4.31 8.02 11.44
C GLY A 160 2.79 8.15 11.42
N GLY A 161 2.24 8.61 12.53
CA GLY A 161 0.80 8.85 12.66
C GLY A 161 0.44 9.28 14.07
N SER A 162 -0.78 9.76 14.24
CA SER A 162 -1.33 10.12 15.55
C SER A 162 -1.75 8.85 16.29
N SER A 163 -1.54 8.86 17.61
CA SER A 163 -2.00 7.81 18.51
C SER A 163 -2.65 8.39 19.74
N VAL A 164 -3.53 7.62 20.41
CA VAL A 164 -4.14 7.97 21.67
C VAL A 164 -3.86 6.89 22.72
N ILE A 165 -3.62 7.29 23.96
CA ILE A 165 -3.48 6.35 25.07
C ILE A 165 -4.87 5.81 25.39
N VAL A 166 -5.04 4.50 25.29
CA VAL A 166 -6.33 3.82 25.56
C VAL A 166 -6.31 3.01 26.86
N ALA A 167 -5.13 2.68 27.38
CA ALA A 167 -4.97 1.98 28.65
C ALA A 167 -3.56 2.22 29.23
N GLU A 168 -3.46 2.18 30.56
CA GLU A 168 -2.21 2.13 31.31
C GLU A 168 -2.28 0.98 32.33
N GLY A 169 -1.15 0.33 32.62
CA GLY A 169 -1.08 -0.76 33.58
C GLY A 169 0.35 -1.00 34.09
N HIS A 170 0.46 -1.82 35.15
CA HIS A 170 1.72 -2.21 35.74
C HIS A 170 1.93 -3.73 35.62
N LEU A 171 3.15 -4.13 35.24
CA LEU A 171 3.60 -5.51 35.32
C LEU A 171 4.35 -5.73 36.62
N ILE A 172 4.03 -6.81 37.33
CA ILE A 172 4.72 -7.25 38.55
C ILE A 172 5.49 -8.52 38.17
N PHE A 173 6.82 -8.52 38.33
CA PHE A 173 7.71 -9.63 38.03
C PHE A 173 8.16 -10.29 39.34
#